data_aaab4615c63d293f2eac3893069d1f2f
#
_entry.id   aaab4615c63d293f2eac3893069d1f2f
#
_cell.length_a   1.000
_cell.length_b   1.000
_cell.length_c   1.000
_cell.angle_alpha   90.00
_cell.angle_beta   90.00
_cell.angle_gamma   90.00
#
_symmetry.space_group_name_H-M   'P 1'
#
loop_
_entity.id
_entity.type
_entity.pdbx_description
1 polymer ?
#
loop_
_entity_poly.entity_id
_entity_poly.type
_entity_poly.pdbx_seq_one_letter_code
_entity_poly.pdbx_strand_id
1 'polypeptide(L)'
;MNLKLLKISCMFLLLGSGNAAYSQLQEWSAGFRIGEPGGFMARRYSDNGINALEVNIGTYGGLWGTDRKYQDGTFNNIGYSINVLYLWHHPTIINSDLHTYYGFGPQLNSRDWYANKASNNLAATKRASAMGATAVGGIEYFPIDAPNLSFFSEIGFYTEIAPNPFFFHLQGGIGVRVNF
;
A
#
# COMPACT_ATOMS: atom_id res chain seq x y z
N MET A 1 -31.27 -17.72 12.67
CA MET A 1 -30.39 -17.30 11.56
C MET A 1 -29.76 -15.97 11.96
N ASN A 2 -28.43 -15.95 12.13
CA ASN A 2 -27.71 -14.81 12.75
C ASN A 2 -27.73 -13.58 11.81
N LEU A 3 -28.29 -12.47 12.29
CA LEU A 3 -28.41 -11.20 11.55
C LEU A 3 -27.04 -10.64 11.08
N LYS A 4 -25.96 -11.03 11.74
CA LYS A 4 -24.58 -10.66 11.36
C LYS A 4 -24.10 -11.39 10.10
N LEU A 5 -24.45 -12.67 9.94
CA LEU A 5 -24.15 -13.45 8.73
C LEU A 5 -24.93 -12.95 7.52
N LEU A 6 -26.17 -12.51 7.73
CA LEU A 6 -26.99 -11.93 6.65
C LEU A 6 -26.41 -10.62 6.13
N LYS A 7 -25.89 -9.75 7.01
CA LYS A 7 -25.26 -8.48 6.62
C LYS A 7 -23.96 -8.69 5.83
N ILE A 8 -23.15 -9.67 6.21
CA ILE A 8 -21.91 -10.03 5.49
C ILE A 8 -22.25 -10.64 4.13
N SER A 9 -23.27 -11.50 4.05
CA SER A 9 -23.74 -12.09 2.79
C SER A 9 -24.33 -11.05 1.84
N CYS A 10 -25.07 -10.04 2.33
CA CYS A 10 -25.58 -8.95 1.51
C CYS A 10 -24.44 -8.04 1.00
N MET A 11 -23.37 -7.84 1.77
CA MET A 11 -22.23 -7.06 1.33
C MET A 11 -21.46 -7.75 0.20
N PHE A 12 -21.38 -9.08 0.21
CA PHE A 12 -20.79 -9.86 -0.89
C PHE A 12 -21.69 -9.93 -2.14
N LEU A 13 -23.03 -9.92 -1.98
CA LEU A 13 -23.96 -9.93 -3.09
C LEU A 13 -24.05 -8.59 -3.84
N LEU A 14 -23.80 -7.47 -3.18
CA LEU A 14 -23.75 -6.15 -3.82
C LEU A 14 -22.48 -5.93 -4.66
N LEU A 15 -21.46 -6.73 -4.47
CA LEU A 15 -20.23 -6.70 -5.29
C LEU A 15 -20.36 -7.53 -6.58
N GLY A 16 -21.43 -8.30 -6.75
CA GLY A 16 -21.61 -9.26 -7.86
C GLY A 16 -22.46 -8.81 -9.05
N SER A 17 -23.00 -7.60 -9.04
CA SER A 17 -23.86 -7.11 -10.13
C SER A 17 -23.15 -6.09 -11.04
N GLY A 18 -22.00 -6.46 -11.59
CA GLY A 18 -21.27 -5.66 -12.57
C GLY A 18 -21.42 -6.26 -13.98
N ASN A 19 -22.03 -5.51 -14.88
CA ASN A 19 -22.16 -5.84 -16.29
C ASN A 19 -20.80 -6.17 -16.92
N ALA A 20 -20.76 -7.25 -17.70
CA ALA A 20 -19.63 -7.59 -18.55
C ALA A 20 -19.45 -6.47 -19.61
N ALA A 21 -18.63 -5.53 -19.32
CA ALA A 21 -18.16 -4.52 -20.25
C ALA A 21 -16.65 -4.64 -20.36
N TYR A 22 -16.19 -4.73 -21.59
CA TYR A 22 -14.80 -4.73 -22.04
C TYR A 22 -13.81 -4.06 -21.09
N SER A 23 -12.60 -4.58 -21.03
CA SER A 23 -11.41 -4.11 -20.32
C SER A 23 -11.11 -2.60 -20.52
N GLN A 24 -12.01 -1.75 -20.12
CA GLN A 24 -11.71 -0.37 -19.78
C GLN A 24 -11.32 -0.38 -18.31
N LEU A 25 -10.12 0.09 -18.00
CA LEU A 25 -9.74 0.40 -16.63
C LEU A 25 -10.87 1.23 -16.02
N GLN A 26 -11.56 0.65 -15.08
CA GLN A 26 -12.65 1.34 -14.39
C GLN A 26 -12.04 2.52 -13.64
N GLU A 27 -12.79 3.61 -13.50
CA GLU A 27 -12.25 4.87 -12.96
C GLU A 27 -11.71 4.70 -11.54
N TRP A 28 -12.29 3.79 -10.75
CA TRP A 28 -11.93 3.59 -9.36
C TRP A 28 -11.56 2.14 -9.07
N SER A 29 -10.64 1.97 -8.14
CA SER A 29 -10.39 0.67 -7.53
C SER A 29 -10.15 0.80 -6.04
N ALA A 30 -10.52 -0.24 -5.30
CA ALA A 30 -10.22 -0.37 -3.88
C ALA A 30 -9.66 -1.76 -3.61
N GLY A 31 -8.73 -1.88 -2.70
CA GLY A 31 -8.08 -3.15 -2.48
C GLY A 31 -7.40 -3.29 -1.13
N PHE A 32 -6.79 -4.46 -1.00
CA PHE A 32 -6.02 -4.82 0.17
C PHE A 32 -4.64 -5.31 -0.25
N ARG A 33 -3.64 -4.89 0.51
CA ARG A 33 -2.22 -5.20 0.30
C ARG A 33 -1.64 -5.92 1.50
N ILE A 34 -0.92 -6.99 1.25
CA ILE A 34 -0.06 -7.68 2.20
C ILE A 34 1.37 -7.29 1.85
N GLY A 35 2.07 -6.71 2.81
CA GLY A 35 3.41 -6.23 2.56
C GLY A 35 3.81 -5.09 3.49
N GLU A 36 4.66 -4.23 2.98
CA GLU A 36 5.14 -3.02 3.66
C GLU A 36 4.96 -1.80 2.74
N PRO A 37 4.09 -0.85 3.06
CA PRO A 37 3.04 -0.90 4.08
C PRO A 37 1.95 -1.93 3.73
N GLY A 38 1.42 -2.63 4.75
CA GLY A 38 0.31 -3.57 4.59
C GLY A 38 -1.00 -2.94 5.02
N GLY A 39 -2.05 -3.00 4.20
CA GLY A 39 -3.33 -2.38 4.56
C GLY A 39 -4.26 -2.16 3.38
N PHE A 40 -5.08 -1.14 3.49
CA PHE A 40 -6.09 -0.79 2.48
C PHE A 40 -5.55 0.25 1.50
N MET A 41 -6.05 0.17 0.28
CA MET A 41 -5.74 1.11 -0.77
C MET A 41 -6.97 1.51 -1.56
N ALA A 42 -6.95 2.72 -2.09
CA ALA A 42 -7.90 3.22 -3.07
C ALA A 42 -7.14 3.90 -4.20
N ARG A 43 -7.52 3.63 -5.44
CA ARG A 43 -6.88 4.17 -6.64
C ARG A 43 -7.94 4.75 -7.56
N ARG A 44 -7.63 5.91 -8.11
CA ARG A 44 -8.40 6.54 -9.17
C ARG A 44 -7.54 6.63 -10.42
N TYR A 45 -8.00 6.02 -11.49
CA TYR A 45 -7.38 6.13 -12.80
C TYR A 45 -7.86 7.40 -13.50
N SER A 46 -6.98 8.02 -14.27
CA SER A 46 -7.36 9.13 -15.16
C SER A 46 -8.09 8.59 -16.39
N ASP A 47 -8.81 9.47 -17.07
CA ASP A 47 -9.61 9.15 -18.25
C ASP A 47 -8.83 8.44 -19.38
N ASN A 48 -7.52 8.66 -19.45
CA ASN A 48 -6.64 8.01 -20.42
C ASN A 48 -6.11 6.63 -19.95
N GLY A 49 -6.39 6.21 -18.72
CA GLY A 49 -5.90 4.96 -18.13
C GLY A 49 -4.38 4.87 -17.93
N ILE A 50 -3.63 5.91 -18.30
CA ILE A 50 -2.16 5.94 -18.20
C ILE A 50 -1.72 6.38 -16.82
N ASN A 51 -2.44 7.30 -16.21
CA ASN A 51 -2.10 7.87 -14.91
C ASN A 51 -3.09 7.44 -13.85
N ALA A 52 -2.63 7.35 -12.61
CA ALA A 52 -3.52 7.12 -11.48
C ALA A 52 -3.03 7.84 -10.23
N LEU A 53 -3.97 8.18 -9.37
CA LEU A 53 -3.71 8.62 -8.00
C LEU A 53 -4.09 7.49 -7.05
N GLU A 54 -3.18 7.10 -6.17
CA GLU A 54 -3.42 6.05 -5.20
C GLU A 54 -3.20 6.56 -3.78
N VAL A 55 -4.08 6.19 -2.87
CA VAL A 55 -3.94 6.43 -1.44
C VAL A 55 -3.86 5.07 -0.74
N ASN A 56 -2.84 4.89 0.10
CA ASN A 56 -2.66 3.70 0.91
C ASN A 56 -2.68 4.08 2.39
N ILE A 57 -3.37 3.28 3.19
CA ILE A 57 -3.41 3.39 4.65
C ILE A 57 -3.12 2.01 5.22
N GLY A 58 -2.06 1.91 6.01
CA GLY A 58 -1.67 0.59 6.48
C GLY A 58 -0.64 0.60 7.60
N THR A 59 -0.01 -0.54 7.78
CA THR A 59 1.03 -0.76 8.79
C THR A 59 2.40 -0.35 8.25
N TYR A 60 3.30 0.02 9.16
CA TYR A 60 4.68 0.37 8.84
C TYR A 60 5.65 -0.38 9.75
N GLY A 61 6.63 -1.03 9.17
CA GLY A 61 7.65 -1.81 9.89
C GLY A 61 7.22 -3.21 10.30
N GLY A 62 6.19 -3.78 9.64
CA GLY A 62 5.68 -5.10 9.97
C GLY A 62 6.51 -6.26 9.41
N LEU A 63 7.03 -6.13 8.18
CA LEU A 63 7.78 -7.19 7.53
C LEU A 63 9.29 -7.14 7.81
N TRP A 64 9.87 -5.96 7.90
CA TRP A 64 11.31 -5.77 7.96
C TRP A 64 11.84 -5.47 9.35
N GLY A 65 11.22 -6.04 10.34
CA GLY A 65 11.76 -6.14 11.67
C GLY A 65 11.50 -4.96 12.59
N THR A 66 11.17 -5.33 13.80
CA THR A 66 10.99 -4.45 14.94
C THR A 66 12.33 -3.89 15.46
N ASP A 67 13.47 -4.53 15.14
CA ASP A 67 14.78 -4.21 15.70
C ASP A 67 15.65 -3.29 14.83
N ARG A 68 15.06 -2.63 13.85
CA ARG A 68 15.82 -1.76 12.97
C ARG A 68 16.28 -0.51 13.71
N LYS A 69 17.55 -0.16 13.52
CA LYS A 69 18.10 1.07 14.08
C LYS A 69 17.38 2.31 13.55
N TYR A 70 17.02 3.20 14.47
CA TYR A 70 16.42 4.48 14.15
C TYR A 70 16.98 5.55 15.09
N GLN A 71 17.63 6.58 14.53
CA GLN A 71 18.39 7.58 15.30
C GLN A 71 19.38 6.89 16.28
N ASP A 72 19.31 7.23 17.57
CA ASP A 72 20.16 6.66 18.62
C ASP A 72 19.63 5.35 19.22
N GLY A 73 18.52 4.82 18.69
CA GLY A 73 17.82 3.67 19.25
C GLY A 73 17.34 2.67 18.22
N THR A 74 16.27 1.98 18.56
CA THR A 74 15.63 0.98 17.71
C THR A 74 14.12 1.12 17.74
N PHE A 75 13.45 0.77 16.63
CA PHE A 75 12.00 0.65 16.60
C PHE A 75 11.51 -0.45 17.54
N ASN A 76 10.37 -0.21 18.17
CA ASN A 76 9.80 -1.11 19.17
C ASN A 76 8.65 -1.96 18.63
N ASN A 77 7.80 -1.38 17.77
CA ASN A 77 6.54 -2.00 17.37
C ASN A 77 6.24 -1.75 15.87
N ILE A 78 5.13 -2.33 15.42
CA ILE A 78 4.54 -2.00 14.12
C ILE A 78 3.85 -0.64 14.24
N GLY A 79 4.19 0.27 13.33
CA GLY A 79 3.58 1.58 13.21
C GLY A 79 2.47 1.64 12.17
N TYR A 80 2.09 2.86 11.84
CA TYR A 80 1.10 3.18 10.80
C TYR A 80 1.75 4.01 9.71
N SER A 81 1.22 3.85 8.50
CA SER A 81 1.64 4.59 7.31
C SER A 81 0.44 5.09 6.52
N ILE A 82 0.57 6.28 5.99
CA ILE A 82 -0.32 6.83 4.97
C ILE A 82 0.56 7.35 3.85
N ASN A 83 0.29 6.93 2.63
CA ASN A 83 0.95 7.50 1.46
C ASN A 83 -0.04 7.87 0.36
N VAL A 84 0.37 8.81 -0.48
CA VAL A 84 -0.35 9.25 -1.67
C VAL A 84 0.62 9.15 -2.83
N LEU A 85 0.30 8.34 -3.83
CA LEU A 85 1.16 8.04 -4.96
C LEU A 85 0.54 8.56 -6.24
N TYR A 86 1.35 9.19 -7.07
CA TYR A 86 1.03 9.40 -8.46
C TYR A 86 1.72 8.32 -9.29
N LEU A 87 0.93 7.59 -10.07
CA LEU A 87 1.35 6.40 -10.78
C LEU A 87 1.24 6.60 -12.29
N TRP A 88 2.20 6.03 -13.03
CA TRP A 88 2.18 5.87 -14.48
C TRP A 88 2.05 4.41 -14.82
N HIS A 89 1.02 4.07 -15.61
CA HIS A 89 0.72 2.71 -16.05
C HIS A 89 1.09 2.54 -17.52
N HIS A 90 1.66 1.40 -17.84
CA HIS A 90 2.00 1.02 -19.20
C HIS A 90 1.53 -0.40 -19.46
N PRO A 91 0.68 -0.63 -20.49
CA PRO A 91 0.35 -1.99 -20.89
C PRO A 91 1.63 -2.70 -21.34
N THR A 92 1.75 -3.96 -20.98
CA THR A 92 2.92 -4.76 -21.35
C THR A 92 2.77 -5.25 -22.81
N ILE A 93 3.84 -5.21 -23.57
CA ILE A 93 3.86 -5.67 -24.96
C ILE A 93 3.55 -7.17 -25.08
N ILE A 94 3.82 -7.93 -24.02
CA ILE A 94 3.70 -9.39 -24.00
C ILE A 94 2.26 -9.86 -23.80
N ASN A 95 1.49 -9.14 -22.99
CA ASN A 95 0.11 -9.48 -22.66
C ASN A 95 -0.67 -8.22 -22.34
N SER A 96 -1.83 -8.03 -22.99
CA SER A 96 -2.72 -6.90 -22.76
C SER A 96 -3.30 -6.85 -21.34
N ASP A 97 -3.36 -8.00 -20.66
CA ASP A 97 -3.95 -8.13 -19.32
C ASP A 97 -2.92 -7.86 -18.21
N LEU A 98 -1.64 -7.73 -18.59
CA LEU A 98 -0.56 -7.42 -17.68
C LEU A 98 -0.06 -6.00 -17.89
N HIS A 99 -0.20 -5.18 -16.87
CA HIS A 99 0.29 -3.80 -16.87
C HIS A 99 1.49 -3.67 -15.95
N THR A 100 2.44 -2.86 -16.36
CA THR A 100 3.50 -2.38 -15.47
C THR A 100 3.15 -0.98 -15.00
N TYR A 101 3.55 -0.64 -13.81
CA TYR A 101 3.39 0.72 -13.30
C TYR A 101 4.57 1.12 -12.43
N TYR A 102 4.79 2.40 -12.34
CA TYR A 102 5.72 3.01 -11.40
C TYR A 102 5.17 4.35 -10.95
N GLY A 103 5.67 4.83 -9.84
CA GLY A 103 5.26 6.12 -9.34
C GLY A 103 5.95 6.52 -8.05
N PHE A 104 5.61 7.70 -7.59
CA PHE A 104 6.14 8.24 -6.35
C PHE A 104 5.17 9.20 -5.70
N GLY A 105 5.44 9.50 -4.43
CA GLY A 105 4.66 10.48 -3.69
C GLY A 105 5.07 10.62 -2.23
N PRO A 106 4.39 11.49 -1.49
CA PRO A 106 4.64 11.68 -0.06
C PRO A 106 4.15 10.48 0.76
N GLN A 107 4.85 10.22 1.86
CA GLN A 107 4.47 9.22 2.85
C GLN A 107 4.67 9.78 4.25
N LEU A 108 3.67 9.56 5.10
CA LEU A 108 3.70 9.84 6.53
C LEU A 108 3.70 8.54 7.29
N ASN A 109 4.62 8.41 8.23
CA ASN A 109 4.73 7.24 9.09
C ASN A 109 4.63 7.66 10.56
N SER A 110 4.05 6.80 11.38
CA SER A 110 4.06 6.97 12.84
C SER A 110 4.42 5.65 13.48
N ARG A 111 5.50 5.62 14.26
CA ARG A 111 5.99 4.41 14.90
C ARG A 111 6.66 4.73 16.24
N ASP A 112 6.57 3.80 17.20
CA ASP A 112 7.23 3.96 18.48
C ASP A 112 8.65 3.40 18.42
N TRP A 113 9.59 4.06 19.12
CA TRP A 113 10.99 3.66 19.19
C TRP A 113 11.57 3.86 20.58
N TYR A 114 12.58 3.07 20.92
CA TYR A 114 13.36 3.21 22.15
C TYR A 114 14.54 4.13 21.89
N ALA A 115 14.59 5.23 22.61
CA ALA A 115 15.77 6.08 22.63
C ALA A 115 16.81 5.45 23.57
N ASN A 116 17.97 5.12 23.03
CA ASN A 116 19.14 4.66 23.79
C ASN A 116 19.02 3.27 24.45
N LYS A 117 19.48 2.26 23.74
CA LYS A 117 19.53 0.86 24.19
C LYS A 117 20.59 0.61 25.30
N ALA A 118 21.45 1.59 25.60
CA ALA A 118 22.58 1.42 26.51
C ALA A 118 22.26 1.62 28.01
N SER A 119 21.08 2.12 28.33
CA SER A 119 20.64 2.28 29.71
C SER A 119 19.72 1.14 30.11
N ASN A 120 20.11 0.33 31.08
CA ASN A 120 19.28 -0.71 31.71
C ASN A 120 18.02 -0.19 32.43
N ASN A 121 17.78 1.11 32.38
CA ASN A 121 16.51 1.70 32.74
C ASN A 121 15.55 1.53 31.57
N LEU A 122 14.35 1.05 31.83
CA LEU A 122 13.22 0.97 30.91
C LEU A 122 13.16 2.25 30.05
N ALA A 123 13.79 2.20 28.89
CA ALA A 123 13.93 3.34 28.01
C ALA A 123 12.54 3.84 27.65
N ALA A 124 12.29 5.10 27.90
CA ALA A 124 11.01 5.70 27.60
C ALA A 124 10.71 5.54 26.11
N THR A 125 9.65 4.82 25.81
CA THR A 125 9.14 4.69 24.44
C THR A 125 8.74 6.08 23.95
N LYS A 126 9.28 6.49 22.81
CA LYS A 126 8.94 7.74 22.14
C LYS A 126 8.22 7.44 20.84
N ARG A 127 7.18 8.19 20.54
CA ARG A 127 6.53 8.14 19.23
C ARG A 127 7.29 9.01 18.26
N ALA A 128 7.69 8.42 17.15
CA ALA A 128 8.26 9.13 16.01
C ALA A 128 7.19 9.27 14.93
N SER A 129 6.89 10.51 14.56
CA SER A 129 6.15 10.82 13.35
C SER A 129 7.15 11.27 12.30
N ALA A 130 7.17 10.60 11.18
CA ALA A 130 8.14 10.82 10.11
C ALA A 130 7.41 11.18 8.81
N MET A 131 8.01 12.08 8.07
CA MET A 131 7.56 12.48 6.75
C MET A 131 8.67 12.25 5.74
N GLY A 132 8.31 11.68 4.61
CA GLY A 132 9.27 11.40 3.55
C GLY A 132 8.61 11.21 2.20
N ALA A 133 9.40 10.69 1.26
CA ALA A 133 8.96 10.33 -0.07
C ALA A 133 9.07 8.83 -0.27
N THR A 134 8.12 8.26 -0.99
CA THR A 134 8.15 6.87 -1.42
C THR A 134 8.10 6.78 -2.93
N ALA A 135 8.79 5.79 -3.49
CA ALA A 135 8.70 5.43 -4.89
C ALA A 135 8.44 3.93 -5.00
N VAL A 136 7.61 3.55 -5.95
CA VAL A 136 7.20 2.17 -6.18
C VAL A 136 7.29 1.81 -7.66
N GLY A 137 7.49 0.53 -7.95
CA GLY A 137 7.33 -0.07 -9.25
C GLY A 137 6.67 -1.43 -9.11
N GLY A 138 5.77 -1.76 -10.01
CA GLY A 138 5.01 -2.99 -9.90
C GLY A 138 4.42 -3.47 -11.20
N ILE A 139 3.79 -4.63 -11.09
CA ILE A 139 2.99 -5.26 -12.13
C ILE A 139 1.57 -5.47 -11.62
N GLU A 140 0.61 -5.34 -12.50
CA GLU A 140 -0.80 -5.57 -12.21
C GLU A 140 -1.42 -6.42 -13.32
N TYR A 141 -2.04 -7.51 -12.92
CA TYR A 141 -2.70 -8.48 -13.79
C TYR A 141 -4.22 -8.36 -13.66
N PHE A 142 -4.89 -8.24 -14.80
CA PHE A 142 -6.34 -8.16 -14.93
C PHE A 142 -6.86 -9.45 -15.58
N PRO A 143 -7.44 -10.40 -14.80
CA PRO A 143 -7.96 -11.65 -15.35
C PRO A 143 -9.13 -11.38 -16.32
N ILE A 144 -9.11 -12.01 -17.49
CA ILE A 144 -10.16 -11.89 -18.50
C ILE A 144 -11.52 -12.36 -17.94
N ASP A 145 -11.49 -13.45 -17.15
CA ASP A 145 -12.71 -14.06 -16.57
C ASP A 145 -13.26 -13.27 -15.37
N ALA A 146 -12.49 -12.31 -14.84
CA ALA A 146 -12.89 -11.51 -13.70
C ALA A 146 -12.45 -10.04 -13.89
N PRO A 147 -13.06 -9.32 -14.84
CA PRO A 147 -12.60 -7.97 -15.24
C PRO A 147 -12.67 -6.93 -14.12
N ASN A 148 -13.46 -7.20 -13.08
CA ASN A 148 -13.58 -6.32 -11.92
C ASN A 148 -12.50 -6.60 -10.85
N LEU A 149 -11.61 -7.56 -11.09
CA LEU A 149 -10.51 -7.88 -10.16
C LEU A 149 -9.18 -7.58 -10.81
N SER A 150 -8.23 -7.15 -10.00
CA SER A 150 -6.84 -7.14 -10.41
C SER A 150 -5.95 -7.65 -9.26
N PHE A 151 -4.85 -8.28 -9.64
CA PHE A 151 -3.81 -8.76 -8.74
C PHE A 151 -2.54 -7.99 -9.02
N PHE A 152 -1.86 -7.56 -7.98
CA PHE A 152 -0.63 -6.80 -8.17
C PHE A 152 0.51 -7.30 -7.28
N SER A 153 1.71 -7.03 -7.75
CA SER A 153 2.94 -7.18 -6.98
C SER A 153 3.80 -5.95 -7.21
N GLU A 154 4.35 -5.40 -6.13
CA GLU A 154 5.17 -4.20 -6.21
C GLU A 154 6.36 -4.24 -5.26
N ILE A 155 7.38 -3.51 -5.63
CA ILE A 155 8.57 -3.20 -4.83
C ILE A 155 8.80 -1.70 -4.85
N GLY A 156 9.33 -1.17 -3.78
CA GLY A 156 9.60 0.24 -3.67
C GLY A 156 10.55 0.57 -2.53
N PHE A 157 10.72 1.84 -2.31
CA PHE A 157 11.49 2.33 -1.19
C PHE A 157 10.90 3.63 -0.65
N TYR A 158 11.11 3.83 0.63
CA TYR A 158 10.80 5.05 1.33
C TYR A 158 12.10 5.71 1.78
N THR A 159 12.18 7.01 1.66
CA THR A 159 13.23 7.83 2.24
C THR A 159 12.63 8.92 3.11
N GLU A 160 13.13 9.02 4.33
CA GLU A 160 12.67 10.02 5.29
C GLU A 160 13.33 11.37 5.00
N ILE A 161 12.54 12.44 5.09
CA ILE A 161 12.99 13.82 4.97
C ILE A 161 13.11 14.43 6.37
N ALA A 162 12.15 14.12 7.24
CA ALA A 162 12.14 14.58 8.63
C ALA A 162 11.48 13.51 9.52
N PRO A 163 11.95 13.30 10.77
CA PRO A 163 13.03 13.99 11.46
C PRO A 163 14.44 13.42 11.19
N ASN A 164 14.57 12.25 10.52
CA ASN A 164 15.86 11.60 10.29
C ASN A 164 16.18 11.57 8.78
N PRO A 165 16.75 12.64 8.21
CA PRO A 165 17.03 12.72 6.78
C PRO A 165 17.88 11.54 6.31
N PHE A 166 17.52 11.02 5.10
CA PHE A 166 18.18 9.90 4.45
C PHE A 166 18.02 8.53 5.16
N PHE A 167 17.09 8.41 6.11
CA PHE A 167 16.72 7.09 6.57
C PHE A 167 15.99 6.36 5.44
N PHE A 168 16.54 5.22 5.03
CA PHE A 168 16.06 4.44 3.88
C PHE A 168 15.33 3.19 4.34
N HIS A 169 14.17 2.90 3.74
CA HIS A 169 13.38 1.73 4.05
C HIS A 169 12.85 1.08 2.76
N LEU A 170 13.23 -0.19 2.55
CA LEU A 170 12.72 -0.98 1.44
C LEU A 170 11.25 -1.34 1.72
N GLN A 171 10.42 -1.23 0.69
CA GLN A 171 9.00 -1.55 0.75
C GLN A 171 8.65 -2.53 -0.35
N GLY A 172 7.54 -3.24 -0.19
CA GLY A 172 7.04 -4.14 -1.21
C GLY A 172 5.84 -4.92 -0.72
N GLY A 173 5.08 -5.46 -1.65
CA GLY A 173 3.89 -6.22 -1.31
C GLY A 173 3.19 -6.81 -2.51
N ILE A 174 2.20 -7.61 -2.19
CA ILE A 174 1.25 -8.20 -3.13
C ILE A 174 -0.16 -7.88 -2.67
N GLY A 175 -1.10 -7.84 -3.58
CA GLY A 175 -2.48 -7.58 -3.18
C GLY A 175 -3.49 -7.82 -4.29
N VAL A 176 -4.72 -7.50 -3.95
CA VAL A 176 -5.87 -7.61 -4.83
C VAL A 176 -6.67 -6.31 -4.78
N ARG A 177 -7.21 -5.90 -5.91
CA ARG A 177 -8.13 -4.77 -6.05
C ARG A 177 -9.43 -5.20 -6.70
N VAL A 178 -10.49 -4.54 -6.30
CA VAL A 178 -11.79 -4.56 -6.98
C VAL A 178 -11.89 -3.24 -7.74
N ASN A 179 -12.14 -3.33 -9.03
CA ASN A 179 -12.26 -2.19 -9.95
C ASN A 179 -13.75 -1.90 -10.20
N PHE A 180 -14.18 -0.64 -10.21
CA PHE A 180 -15.59 -0.20 -10.37
C PHE A 180 -15.71 1.22 -10.89
#